data_10d0e2e6a0e42250edb4185cd7ad9190
#
_entry.id   10d0e2e6a0e42250edb4185cd7ad9190
#
_cell.length_a   1.000
_cell.length_b   1.000
_cell.length_c   1.000
_cell.angle_alpha   90.00
_cell.angle_beta   90.00
_cell.angle_gamma   90.00
#
_symmetry.space_group_name_H-M   'P 1'
#
loop_
_entity.id
_entity.type
_entity.pdbx_description
1 polymer ?
#
loop_
_entity_poly.entity_id
_entity_poly.type
_entity_poly.pdbx_seq_one_letter_code
_entity_poly.pdbx_strand_id
1 'polypeptide(L)'
;MDALNQAIVQISDVLWNSVLLFLLVGTGVYFSVRTRFVQVRKFKTAWNRVFGGFSLKGKKAGKDGMTSFQALATAIAAQVGTGNIAGCATALVSGGPGAIFWMWLAAFFGMATIYGEAYLAQISKRRDESGEIIGGPVYYITHAFKGTFGKALAGFFAVAVILALGFMGNMVQSNSISDAFYTAFSVPKWVMGVIVAVLAAFIFIGGISRIASFTEKVVPVMAALYLVGALVVILINIQHVPSAIASIFICAFRPDAVFGAAAGITVRKAMRYGVARGLFSNEAGMGSTPHAHAIADVENPEDQGEVAMIGVFIDTFVVLTMTALVILSSGVLEEMMSTGVKGTPVAQAAFRTGLKGFGPAFVAICLLFFAFSTIVGWYFFARQNVQYLFGKKAVVPFSLIVVVFVFLGSLLKVDLVWNLSDLFNGLMVIPNLMALIVLAGTVAKAAKGEKVEF
;
A
#
# COMPACT_ATOMS: atom_id res chain seq x y z
N MET A 1 12.65 3.14 -26.83
CA MET A 1 11.83 2.92 -25.62
C MET A 1 11.85 1.46 -25.19
N ASP A 2 11.89 0.50 -26.12
CA ASP A 2 11.85 -0.93 -25.77
C ASP A 2 13.09 -1.42 -25.01
N ALA A 3 14.30 -0.98 -25.36
CA ALA A 3 15.53 -1.35 -24.67
C ALA A 3 15.57 -0.83 -23.22
N LEU A 4 15.11 0.40 -22.98
CA LEU A 4 15.03 0.97 -21.62
C LEU A 4 14.01 0.21 -20.77
N ASN A 5 12.84 -0.08 -21.32
CA ASN A 5 11.81 -0.85 -20.60
C ASN A 5 12.30 -2.27 -20.29
N GLN A 6 12.99 -2.93 -21.23
CA GLN A 6 13.60 -4.23 -20.98
C GLN A 6 14.64 -4.20 -19.87
N ALA A 7 15.51 -3.18 -19.83
CA ALA A 7 16.48 -3.03 -18.75
C ALA A 7 15.80 -2.80 -17.38
N ILE A 8 14.76 -1.97 -17.32
CA ILE A 8 13.97 -1.73 -16.11
C ILE A 8 13.35 -3.03 -15.63
N VAL A 9 12.73 -3.80 -16.51
CA VAL A 9 12.11 -5.09 -16.19
C VAL A 9 13.16 -6.08 -15.67
N GLN A 10 14.32 -6.18 -16.31
CA GLN A 10 15.39 -7.11 -15.89
C GLN A 10 15.90 -6.75 -14.48
N ILE A 11 16.18 -5.47 -14.22
CA ILE A 11 16.65 -5.01 -12.89
C ILE A 11 15.55 -5.26 -11.84
N SER A 12 14.31 -4.91 -12.13
CA SER A 12 13.17 -5.16 -11.25
C SER A 12 12.98 -6.65 -10.97
N ASP A 13 13.12 -7.50 -11.98
CA ASP A 13 13.00 -8.96 -11.85
C ASP A 13 14.08 -9.55 -10.93
N VAL A 14 15.34 -9.15 -11.10
CA VAL A 14 16.43 -9.57 -10.21
C VAL A 14 16.16 -9.10 -8.77
N LEU A 15 15.75 -7.85 -8.61
CA LEU A 15 15.48 -7.24 -7.31
C LEU A 15 14.36 -7.99 -6.57
N TRP A 16 13.22 -8.18 -7.23
CA TRP A 16 12.04 -8.83 -6.63
C TRP A 16 12.17 -10.34 -6.47
N ASN A 17 12.78 -11.04 -7.44
CA ASN A 17 12.87 -12.51 -7.38
C ASN A 17 13.96 -13.03 -6.46
N SER A 18 15.04 -12.25 -6.25
CA SER A 18 16.24 -12.76 -5.59
C SER A 18 16.59 -12.06 -4.29
N VAL A 19 16.15 -10.83 -4.09
CA VAL A 19 16.53 -10.02 -2.93
C VAL A 19 15.33 -9.68 -2.05
N LEU A 20 14.36 -8.97 -2.61
CA LEU A 20 13.27 -8.39 -1.81
C LEU A 20 12.32 -9.44 -1.25
N LEU A 21 12.03 -10.49 -2.01
CA LEU A 21 11.16 -11.56 -1.53
C LEU A 21 11.67 -12.14 -0.20
N PHE A 22 12.97 -12.48 -0.17
CA PHE A 22 13.58 -13.07 1.04
C PHE A 22 13.81 -12.03 2.14
N LEU A 23 14.23 -10.82 1.76
CA LEU A 23 14.52 -9.77 2.72
C LEU A 23 13.24 -9.32 3.45
N LEU A 24 12.13 -9.12 2.74
CA LEU A 24 10.86 -8.70 3.30
C LEU A 24 10.24 -9.76 4.20
N VAL A 25 10.07 -10.97 3.66
CA VAL A 25 9.49 -12.08 4.42
C VAL A 25 10.40 -12.44 5.59
N GLY A 26 11.71 -12.51 5.36
CA GLY A 26 12.71 -12.80 6.40
C GLY A 26 12.70 -11.76 7.52
N THR A 27 12.62 -10.46 7.18
CA THR A 27 12.49 -9.39 8.18
C THR A 27 11.19 -9.51 8.96
N GLY A 28 10.07 -9.81 8.29
CA GLY A 28 8.78 -10.01 8.95
C GLY A 28 8.79 -11.19 9.93
N VAL A 29 9.38 -12.32 9.53
CA VAL A 29 9.59 -13.48 10.42
C VAL A 29 10.50 -13.11 11.59
N TYR A 30 11.63 -12.45 11.32
CA TYR A 30 12.57 -11.99 12.35
C TYR A 30 11.90 -11.08 13.38
N PHE A 31 11.13 -10.08 12.92
CA PHE A 31 10.36 -9.20 13.81
C PHE A 31 9.30 -9.97 14.60
N SER A 32 8.56 -10.88 13.95
CA SER A 32 7.55 -11.70 14.63
C SER A 32 8.16 -12.50 15.78
N VAL A 33 9.30 -13.15 15.56
CA VAL A 33 10.01 -13.91 16.60
C VAL A 33 10.55 -12.97 17.70
N ARG A 34 11.23 -11.89 17.32
CA ARG A 34 11.83 -10.92 18.26
C ARG A 34 10.80 -10.24 19.15
N THR A 35 9.63 -9.90 18.61
CA THR A 35 8.52 -9.27 19.34
C THR A 35 7.58 -10.29 19.98
N ARG A 36 7.90 -11.60 19.95
CA ARG A 36 7.06 -12.70 20.44
C ARG A 36 5.67 -12.67 19.81
N PHE A 37 5.61 -12.58 18.49
CA PHE A 37 4.37 -12.52 17.71
C PHE A 37 3.42 -11.41 18.17
N VAL A 38 3.92 -10.17 18.19
CA VAL A 38 3.15 -8.98 18.61
C VAL A 38 1.82 -8.88 17.86
N GLN A 39 1.79 -9.24 16.58
CA GLN A 39 0.61 -9.24 15.72
C GLN A 39 -0.50 -10.21 16.19
N VAL A 40 -0.17 -11.21 17.01
CA VAL A 40 -1.14 -12.10 17.64
C VAL A 40 -1.47 -11.62 19.05
N ARG A 41 -0.43 -11.40 19.87
CA ARG A 41 -0.58 -11.04 21.30
C ARG A 41 -1.31 -9.73 21.53
N LYS A 42 -1.02 -8.74 20.69
CA LYS A 42 -1.55 -7.39 20.82
C LYS A 42 -2.74 -7.11 19.87
N PHE A 43 -3.16 -8.10 19.06
CA PHE A 43 -4.22 -7.90 18.07
C PHE A 43 -5.53 -7.39 18.68
N LYS A 44 -5.99 -8.03 19.77
CA LYS A 44 -7.21 -7.62 20.46
C LYS A 44 -7.12 -6.20 21.01
N THR A 45 -5.98 -5.84 21.59
CA THR A 45 -5.74 -4.47 22.09
C THR A 45 -5.73 -3.47 20.94
N ALA A 46 -4.99 -3.77 19.87
CA ALA A 46 -4.95 -2.96 18.66
C ALA A 46 -6.33 -2.75 18.04
N TRP A 47 -7.12 -3.82 17.92
CA TRP A 47 -8.49 -3.77 17.44
C TRP A 47 -9.37 -2.85 18.28
N ASN A 48 -9.30 -3.00 19.60
CA ASN A 48 -10.07 -2.17 20.52
C ASN A 48 -9.64 -0.69 20.49
N ARG A 49 -8.35 -0.39 20.24
CA ARG A 49 -7.88 1.00 20.06
C ARG A 49 -8.48 1.65 18.82
N VAL A 50 -8.60 0.90 17.73
CA VAL A 50 -9.14 1.42 16.48
C VAL A 50 -10.67 1.52 16.52
N PHE A 51 -11.35 0.49 17.00
CA PHE A 51 -12.80 0.36 16.90
C PHE A 51 -13.56 0.52 18.24
N GLY A 52 -12.92 0.31 19.39
CA GLY A 52 -13.56 0.34 20.70
C GLY A 52 -13.95 1.73 21.21
N GLY A 53 -13.37 2.77 20.64
CA GLY A 53 -13.65 4.18 20.94
C GLY A 53 -14.11 4.97 19.71
N PHE A 54 -14.72 4.32 18.72
CA PHE A 54 -15.10 4.93 17.45
C PHE A 54 -16.08 6.07 17.68
N SER A 55 -15.55 7.29 17.80
CA SER A 55 -16.31 8.53 17.80
C SER A 55 -16.04 9.22 16.48
N LEU A 56 -17.07 9.42 15.69
CA LEU A 56 -17.04 10.27 14.49
C LEU A 56 -16.64 11.73 14.81
N LYS A 57 -16.63 12.09 16.10
CA LYS A 57 -16.11 13.34 16.64
C LYS A 57 -14.80 13.07 17.38
N GLY A 58 -13.72 12.80 16.63
CA GLY A 58 -12.39 12.59 17.21
C GLY A 58 -11.93 13.75 18.10
N LYS A 59 -11.02 13.46 19.05
CA LYS A 59 -10.28 14.51 19.78
C LYS A 59 -9.57 15.38 18.74
N LYS A 60 -9.69 16.70 18.85
CA LYS A 60 -8.96 17.60 17.95
C LYS A 60 -7.47 17.44 18.20
N ALA A 61 -6.71 17.06 17.17
CA ALA A 61 -5.26 17.17 17.19
C ALA A 61 -4.87 18.65 17.38
N GLY A 62 -3.70 18.88 17.97
CA GLY A 62 -3.09 20.22 17.96
C GLY A 62 -2.91 20.72 16.51
N LYS A 63 -2.65 22.03 16.33
CA LYS A 63 -2.56 22.65 14.99
C LYS A 63 -1.48 22.02 14.09
N ASP A 64 -0.52 21.26 14.65
CA ASP A 64 0.72 20.84 14.01
C ASP A 64 0.89 19.31 13.88
N GLY A 65 -0.16 18.52 14.17
CA GLY A 65 -0.14 17.06 14.12
C GLY A 65 -1.45 16.44 13.63
N MET A 66 -1.51 15.10 13.66
CA MET A 66 -2.72 14.31 13.39
C MET A 66 -3.15 13.56 14.66
N THR A 67 -4.45 13.28 14.81
CA THR A 67 -4.89 12.30 15.79
C THR A 67 -4.40 10.90 15.36
N SER A 68 -4.34 9.93 16.30
CA SER A 68 -3.99 8.55 15.95
C SER A 68 -4.91 7.97 14.87
N PHE A 69 -6.20 8.31 14.91
CA PHE A 69 -7.15 7.89 13.87
C PHE A 69 -6.90 8.57 12.52
N GLN A 70 -6.58 9.88 12.48
CA GLN A 70 -6.21 10.58 11.25
C GLN A 70 -4.93 10.01 10.63
N ALA A 71 -3.93 9.69 11.46
CA ALA A 71 -2.70 9.06 11.00
C ALA A 71 -2.97 7.65 10.44
N LEU A 72 -3.79 6.85 11.10
CA LEU A 72 -4.24 5.55 10.59
C LEU A 72 -5.02 5.71 9.29
N ALA A 73 -5.98 6.63 9.23
CA ALA A 73 -6.75 6.89 8.01
C ALA A 73 -5.85 7.34 6.85
N THR A 74 -4.82 8.15 7.13
CA THR A 74 -3.84 8.56 6.11
C THR A 74 -2.98 7.39 5.66
N ALA A 75 -2.58 6.50 6.57
CA ALA A 75 -1.86 5.26 6.23
C ALA A 75 -2.76 4.32 5.41
N ILE A 76 -4.00 4.07 5.83
CA ILE A 76 -4.97 3.24 5.08
C ILE A 76 -5.30 3.87 3.72
N ALA A 77 -5.40 5.20 3.62
CA ALA A 77 -5.60 5.88 2.34
C ALA A 77 -4.47 5.60 1.35
N ALA A 78 -3.24 5.49 1.84
CA ALA A 78 -2.09 5.11 1.05
C ALA A 78 -2.11 3.62 0.68
N GLN A 79 -2.42 2.75 1.63
CA GLN A 79 -2.45 1.29 1.46
C GLN A 79 -3.60 0.84 0.56
N VAL A 80 -4.83 1.27 0.84
CA VAL A 80 -6.03 0.85 0.09
C VAL A 80 -6.18 1.66 -1.19
N GLY A 81 -5.56 1.18 -2.24
CA GLY A 81 -5.50 1.84 -3.55
C GLY A 81 -5.71 0.88 -4.72
N THR A 82 -5.01 1.14 -5.83
CA THR A 82 -5.03 0.23 -6.99
C THR A 82 -4.51 -1.16 -6.65
N GLY A 83 -3.66 -1.29 -5.61
CA GLY A 83 -3.13 -2.57 -5.14
C GLY A 83 -4.21 -3.58 -4.82
N ASN A 84 -5.25 -3.16 -4.11
CA ASN A 84 -6.35 -4.02 -3.67
C ASN A 84 -7.26 -4.50 -4.80
N ILE A 85 -7.38 -3.75 -5.89
CA ILE A 85 -8.24 -4.06 -7.03
C ILE A 85 -7.40 -4.56 -8.20
N ALA A 86 -6.64 -3.68 -8.84
CA ALA A 86 -5.85 -4.00 -10.02
C ALA A 86 -4.62 -4.87 -9.68
N GLY A 87 -3.97 -4.62 -8.53
CA GLY A 87 -2.84 -5.41 -8.04
C GLY A 87 -3.24 -6.85 -7.71
N CYS A 88 -4.34 -7.03 -6.97
CA CYS A 88 -4.92 -8.34 -6.67
C CYS A 88 -5.29 -9.11 -7.95
N ALA A 89 -5.98 -8.45 -8.88
CA ALA A 89 -6.34 -9.03 -10.18
C ALA A 89 -5.10 -9.45 -10.97
N THR A 90 -4.07 -8.61 -11.00
CA THR A 90 -2.79 -8.92 -11.66
C THR A 90 -2.09 -10.12 -11.02
N ALA A 91 -2.11 -10.23 -9.69
CA ALA A 91 -1.54 -11.36 -8.97
C ALA A 91 -2.27 -12.66 -9.28
N LEU A 92 -3.60 -12.62 -9.33
CA LEU A 92 -4.42 -13.79 -9.70
C LEU A 92 -4.16 -14.25 -11.13
N VAL A 93 -4.11 -13.33 -12.10
CA VAL A 93 -3.84 -13.69 -13.50
C VAL A 93 -2.41 -14.20 -13.71
N SER A 94 -1.42 -13.62 -13.03
CA SER A 94 0.00 -13.94 -13.25
C SER A 94 0.54 -15.06 -12.34
N GLY A 95 0.00 -15.20 -11.13
CA GLY A 95 0.43 -16.14 -10.10
C GLY A 95 -0.62 -17.19 -9.71
N GLY A 96 -1.83 -17.10 -10.29
CA GLY A 96 -2.96 -17.96 -9.92
C GLY A 96 -3.53 -17.68 -8.53
N PRO A 97 -4.58 -18.41 -8.13
CA PRO A 97 -5.23 -18.26 -6.83
C PRO A 97 -4.28 -18.38 -5.64
N GLY A 98 -3.24 -19.21 -5.76
CA GLY A 98 -2.22 -19.39 -4.72
C GLY A 98 -1.46 -18.11 -4.36
N ALA A 99 -1.43 -17.11 -5.24
CA ALA A 99 -0.82 -15.81 -4.93
C ALA A 99 -1.50 -15.14 -3.72
N ILE A 100 -2.80 -15.35 -3.51
CA ILE A 100 -3.53 -14.79 -2.37
C ILE A 100 -3.04 -15.39 -1.05
N PHE A 101 -2.77 -16.70 -1.00
CA PHE A 101 -2.18 -17.33 0.18
C PHE A 101 -0.83 -16.68 0.56
N TRP A 102 0.03 -16.44 -0.43
CA TRP A 102 1.33 -15.82 -0.21
C TRP A 102 1.21 -14.34 0.17
N MET A 103 0.17 -13.62 -0.31
CA MET A 103 -0.17 -12.27 0.17
C MET A 103 -0.55 -12.29 1.66
N TRP A 104 -1.41 -13.22 2.07
CA TRP A 104 -1.80 -13.35 3.49
C TRP A 104 -0.62 -13.67 4.38
N LEU A 105 0.25 -14.59 3.95
CA LEU A 105 1.44 -14.97 4.70
C LEU A 105 2.41 -13.78 4.85
N ALA A 106 2.66 -13.07 3.76
CA ALA A 106 3.50 -11.86 3.77
C ALA A 106 2.90 -10.77 4.65
N ALA A 107 1.58 -10.53 4.58
CA ALA A 107 0.89 -9.56 5.42
C ALA A 107 0.91 -9.93 6.90
N PHE A 108 0.72 -11.21 7.24
CA PHE A 108 0.79 -11.70 8.62
C PHE A 108 2.15 -11.37 9.27
N PHE A 109 3.24 -11.65 8.58
CA PHE A 109 4.57 -11.30 9.06
C PHE A 109 4.84 -9.80 8.93
N GLY A 110 4.31 -9.15 7.89
CA GLY A 110 4.38 -7.72 7.68
C GLY A 110 3.74 -6.89 8.81
N MET A 111 2.69 -7.42 9.47
CA MET A 111 2.09 -6.76 10.64
C MET A 111 3.11 -6.53 11.77
N ALA A 112 4.04 -7.46 12.00
CA ALA A 112 5.11 -7.26 12.99
C ALA A 112 6.14 -6.24 12.51
N THR A 113 6.42 -6.20 11.20
CA THR A 113 7.33 -5.22 10.61
C THR A 113 6.76 -3.81 10.74
N ILE A 114 5.51 -3.60 10.34
CA ILE A 114 4.88 -2.27 10.38
C ILE A 114 4.68 -1.76 11.82
N TYR A 115 4.47 -2.68 12.79
CA TYR A 115 4.51 -2.34 14.21
C TYR A 115 5.84 -1.68 14.57
N GLY A 116 6.95 -2.30 14.16
CA GLY A 116 8.29 -1.76 14.39
C GLY A 116 8.53 -0.44 13.66
N GLU A 117 8.10 -0.33 12.42
CA GLU A 117 8.20 0.89 11.61
C GLU A 117 7.48 2.07 12.28
N ALA A 118 6.22 1.88 12.67
CA ALA A 118 5.42 2.93 13.29
C ALA A 118 5.94 3.31 14.68
N TYR A 119 6.38 2.34 15.48
CA TYR A 119 7.02 2.58 16.77
C TYR A 119 8.30 3.41 16.61
N LEU A 120 9.21 3.00 15.72
CA LEU A 120 10.47 3.71 15.47
C LEU A 120 10.22 5.12 14.92
N ALA A 121 9.22 5.29 14.06
CA ALA A 121 8.83 6.60 13.55
C ALA A 121 8.35 7.53 14.67
N GLN A 122 7.61 7.01 15.63
CA GLN A 122 7.13 7.77 16.78
C GLN A 122 8.27 8.24 17.70
N ILE A 123 9.22 7.36 18.04
CA ILE A 123 10.34 7.70 18.94
C ILE A 123 11.42 8.55 18.26
N SER A 124 11.50 8.55 16.92
CA SER A 124 12.48 9.31 16.15
C SER A 124 11.95 10.63 15.58
N LYS A 125 10.66 10.93 15.74
CA LYS A 125 10.05 12.17 15.25
C LYS A 125 10.70 13.41 15.84
N ARG A 126 10.65 14.51 15.09
CA ARG A 126 11.24 15.79 15.50
C ARG A 126 10.26 16.93 15.21
N ARG A 127 10.56 18.12 15.71
CA ARG A 127 9.90 19.36 15.31
C ARG A 127 10.85 20.16 14.42
N ASP A 128 10.32 20.71 13.34
CA ASP A 128 11.07 21.64 12.50
C ASP A 128 11.12 23.05 13.13
N GLU A 129 11.81 23.97 12.47
CA GLU A 129 11.94 25.37 12.92
C GLU A 129 10.59 26.10 13.06
N SER A 130 9.54 25.63 12.39
CA SER A 130 8.18 26.18 12.46
C SER A 130 7.32 25.52 13.54
N GLY A 131 7.85 24.51 14.26
CA GLY A 131 7.12 23.71 15.26
C GLY A 131 6.33 22.55 14.68
N GLU A 132 6.29 22.38 13.34
CA GLU A 132 5.60 21.28 12.66
C GLU A 132 6.30 19.94 12.98
N ILE A 133 5.50 18.91 13.30
CA ILE A 133 6.05 17.56 13.54
C ILE A 133 6.47 16.96 12.22
N ILE A 134 7.73 16.55 12.13
CA ILE A 134 8.33 15.86 11.01
C ILE A 134 8.86 14.50 11.46
N GLY A 135 8.73 13.49 10.60
CA GLY A 135 9.16 12.15 10.96
C GLY A 135 9.14 11.21 9.76
N GLY A 136 9.54 9.99 10.00
CA GLY A 136 9.61 8.94 8.98
C GLY A 136 10.96 8.24 9.00
N PRO A 137 11.19 7.29 8.08
CA PRO A 137 12.36 6.42 8.10
C PRO A 137 13.71 7.13 8.08
N VAL A 138 13.83 8.28 7.42
CA VAL A 138 15.11 9.03 7.35
C VAL A 138 15.68 9.31 8.75
N TYR A 139 14.83 9.50 9.75
CA TYR A 139 15.26 9.81 11.11
C TYR A 139 15.76 8.57 11.85
N TYR A 140 15.06 7.44 11.77
CA TYR A 140 15.57 6.22 12.40
C TYR A 140 16.68 5.54 11.59
N ILE A 141 16.77 5.75 10.24
CA ILE A 141 17.92 5.32 9.44
C ILE A 141 19.18 6.05 9.92
N THR A 142 19.12 7.38 10.11
CA THR A 142 20.27 8.15 10.64
C THR A 142 20.61 7.83 12.09
N HIS A 143 19.65 7.30 12.85
CA HIS A 143 19.93 6.80 14.21
C HIS A 143 20.58 5.40 14.17
N ALA A 144 20.11 4.50 13.31
CA ALA A 144 20.66 3.15 13.15
C ALA A 144 22.10 3.17 12.62
N PHE A 145 22.38 4.09 11.69
CA PHE A 145 23.67 4.25 11.03
C PHE A 145 24.20 5.66 11.25
N LYS A 146 25.18 5.80 12.13
CA LYS A 146 25.77 7.10 12.46
C LYS A 146 26.74 7.59 11.38
N GLY A 147 27.01 8.89 11.37
CA GLY A 147 28.01 9.51 10.50
C GLY A 147 27.54 9.66 9.05
N THR A 148 28.52 9.74 8.13
CA THR A 148 28.28 10.02 6.70
C THR A 148 27.49 8.91 6.03
N PHE A 149 27.74 7.65 6.37
CA PHE A 149 27.00 6.51 5.81
C PHE A 149 25.50 6.58 6.10
N GLY A 150 25.13 6.85 7.34
CA GLY A 150 23.72 6.96 7.72
C GLY A 150 23.02 8.12 7.01
N LYS A 151 23.70 9.27 6.85
CA LYS A 151 23.18 10.42 6.10
C LYS A 151 23.00 10.09 4.60
N ALA A 152 23.97 9.41 4.00
CA ALA A 152 23.89 8.99 2.60
C ALA A 152 22.77 7.98 2.38
N LEU A 153 22.62 7.00 3.28
CA LEU A 153 21.57 5.98 3.22
C LEU A 153 20.15 6.60 3.40
N ALA A 154 20.00 7.54 4.33
CA ALA A 154 18.75 8.27 4.52
C ALA A 154 18.45 9.19 3.32
N GLY A 155 19.45 9.83 2.73
CA GLY A 155 19.31 10.61 1.49
C GLY A 155 18.85 9.73 0.32
N PHE A 156 19.48 8.57 0.15
CA PHE A 156 19.06 7.59 -0.86
C PHE A 156 17.62 7.13 -0.67
N PHE A 157 17.25 6.78 0.56
CA PHE A 157 15.86 6.44 0.90
C PHE A 157 14.90 7.56 0.53
N ALA A 158 15.21 8.80 0.93
CA ALA A 158 14.36 9.96 0.66
C ALA A 158 14.15 10.19 -0.84
N VAL A 159 15.21 10.09 -1.66
CA VAL A 159 15.12 10.19 -3.11
C VAL A 159 14.27 9.05 -3.68
N ALA A 160 14.50 7.82 -3.20
CA ALA A 160 13.74 6.65 -3.65
C ALA A 160 12.24 6.80 -3.35
N VAL A 161 11.86 7.29 -2.15
CA VAL A 161 10.45 7.58 -1.80
C VAL A 161 9.84 8.65 -2.70
N ILE A 162 10.58 9.74 -2.98
CA ILE A 162 10.10 10.81 -3.87
C ILE A 162 9.80 10.23 -5.26
N LEU A 163 10.70 9.42 -5.81
CA LEU A 163 10.54 8.80 -7.13
C LEU A 163 9.45 7.73 -7.12
N ALA A 164 9.46 6.84 -6.12
CA ALA A 164 8.51 5.74 -6.00
C ALA A 164 7.07 6.21 -5.77
N LEU A 165 6.86 7.01 -4.74
CA LEU A 165 5.52 7.40 -4.29
C LEU A 165 5.10 8.76 -4.84
N GLY A 166 6.01 9.76 -4.82
CA GLY A 166 5.73 11.10 -5.31
C GLY A 166 5.41 11.16 -6.79
N PHE A 167 6.12 10.38 -7.60
CA PHE A 167 5.96 10.40 -9.06
C PHE A 167 5.38 9.09 -9.61
N MET A 168 6.15 8.01 -9.64
CA MET A 168 5.77 6.78 -10.37
C MET A 168 4.51 6.13 -9.80
N GLY A 169 4.43 6.00 -8.48
CA GLY A 169 3.26 5.44 -7.83
C GLY A 169 1.99 6.27 -8.06
N ASN A 170 2.08 7.58 -7.96
CA ASN A 170 0.95 8.48 -8.26
C ASN A 170 0.51 8.39 -9.72
N MET A 171 1.45 8.15 -10.65
CA MET A 171 1.11 7.87 -12.05
C MET A 171 0.34 6.57 -12.21
N VAL A 172 0.71 5.49 -11.48
CA VAL A 172 -0.04 4.22 -11.47
C VAL A 172 -1.48 4.44 -11.03
N GLN A 173 -1.68 5.21 -9.94
CA GLN A 173 -3.01 5.48 -9.42
C GLN A 173 -3.87 6.24 -10.44
N SER A 174 -3.34 7.33 -10.99
CA SER A 174 -4.04 8.14 -12.01
C SER A 174 -4.33 7.37 -13.29
N ASN A 175 -3.38 6.54 -13.75
CA ASN A 175 -3.54 5.67 -14.89
C ASN A 175 -4.70 4.70 -14.71
N SER A 176 -4.74 4.03 -13.56
CA SER A 176 -5.78 3.04 -13.23
C SER A 176 -7.18 3.67 -13.14
N ILE A 177 -7.29 4.88 -12.57
CA ILE A 177 -8.55 5.64 -12.55
C ILE A 177 -9.01 5.90 -13.99
N SER A 178 -8.10 6.42 -14.82
CA SER A 178 -8.43 6.83 -16.19
C SER A 178 -8.82 5.63 -17.05
N ASP A 179 -8.15 4.49 -16.92
CA ASP A 179 -8.49 3.23 -17.59
C ASP A 179 -9.86 2.71 -17.16
N ALA A 180 -10.15 2.74 -15.85
CA ALA A 180 -11.44 2.28 -15.33
C ALA A 180 -12.62 3.12 -15.86
N PHE A 181 -12.46 4.45 -15.89
CA PHE A 181 -13.49 5.35 -16.39
C PHE A 181 -13.64 5.28 -17.92
N TYR A 182 -12.54 5.07 -18.65
CA TYR A 182 -12.62 4.82 -20.08
C TYR A 182 -13.43 3.55 -20.38
N THR A 183 -13.14 2.46 -19.68
CA THR A 183 -13.84 1.18 -19.86
C THR A 183 -15.31 1.24 -19.42
N ALA A 184 -15.63 1.95 -18.35
CA ALA A 184 -16.99 1.99 -17.80
C ALA A 184 -17.91 3.00 -18.49
N PHE A 185 -17.36 4.15 -18.85
CA PHE A 185 -18.16 5.33 -19.30
C PHE A 185 -17.69 5.92 -20.61
N SER A 186 -16.66 5.35 -21.25
CA SER A 186 -16.01 5.88 -22.47
C SER A 186 -15.48 7.31 -22.28
N VAL A 187 -15.18 7.72 -21.05
CA VAL A 187 -14.58 9.03 -20.75
C VAL A 187 -13.13 9.04 -21.24
N PRO A 188 -12.73 10.00 -22.09
CA PRO A 188 -11.34 10.07 -22.55
C PRO A 188 -10.36 10.18 -21.39
N LYS A 189 -9.24 9.43 -21.45
CA LYS A 189 -8.25 9.36 -20.36
C LYS A 189 -7.72 10.73 -19.94
N TRP A 190 -7.49 11.65 -20.90
CA TRP A 190 -7.02 12.98 -20.60
C TRP A 190 -8.02 13.80 -19.77
N VAL A 191 -9.33 13.59 -19.96
CA VAL A 191 -10.37 14.26 -19.17
C VAL A 191 -10.29 13.84 -17.72
N MET A 192 -10.22 12.52 -17.47
CA MET A 192 -10.03 12.01 -16.11
C MET A 192 -8.69 12.45 -15.52
N GLY A 193 -7.63 12.49 -16.31
CA GLY A 193 -6.33 13.01 -15.90
C GLY A 193 -6.39 14.44 -15.39
N VAL A 194 -7.11 15.33 -16.12
CA VAL A 194 -7.33 16.71 -15.69
C VAL A 194 -8.14 16.77 -14.39
N ILE A 195 -9.24 16.01 -14.30
CA ILE A 195 -10.09 15.99 -13.09
C ILE A 195 -9.28 15.56 -11.87
N VAL A 196 -8.55 14.44 -11.97
CA VAL A 196 -7.74 13.92 -10.88
C VAL A 196 -6.61 14.89 -10.49
N ALA A 197 -5.94 15.51 -11.47
CA ALA A 197 -4.88 16.48 -11.24
C ALA A 197 -5.39 17.75 -10.53
N VAL A 198 -6.55 18.27 -10.94
CA VAL A 198 -7.17 19.46 -10.30
C VAL A 198 -7.59 19.14 -8.86
N LEU A 199 -8.21 17.98 -8.63
CA LEU A 199 -8.58 17.55 -7.28
C LEU A 199 -7.34 17.37 -6.40
N ALA A 200 -6.26 16.76 -6.93
CA ALA A 200 -5.00 16.60 -6.23
C ALA A 200 -4.37 17.95 -5.88
N ALA A 201 -4.31 18.90 -6.81
CA ALA A 201 -3.81 20.26 -6.57
C ALA A 201 -4.60 20.95 -5.45
N PHE A 202 -5.93 20.83 -5.45
CA PHE A 202 -6.77 21.41 -4.41
C PHE A 202 -6.45 20.84 -3.02
N ILE A 203 -6.21 19.54 -2.90
CA ILE A 203 -5.85 18.91 -1.61
C ILE A 203 -4.43 19.29 -1.21
N PHE A 204 -3.44 19.24 -2.12
CA PHE A 204 -2.04 19.50 -1.83
C PHE A 204 -1.78 20.91 -1.32
N ILE A 205 -2.43 21.92 -1.91
CA ILE A 205 -2.32 23.34 -1.49
C ILE A 205 -2.80 23.53 -0.04
N GLY A 206 -3.74 22.73 0.43
CA GLY A 206 -4.26 22.80 1.81
C GLY A 206 -3.35 22.22 2.89
N GLY A 207 -2.24 21.59 2.50
CA GLY A 207 -1.25 21.03 3.42
C GLY A 207 -1.75 19.87 4.28
N ILE A 208 -1.03 19.57 5.36
CA ILE A 208 -1.26 18.39 6.22
C ILE A 208 -2.69 18.35 6.77
N SER A 209 -3.19 19.46 7.24
CA SER A 209 -4.53 19.54 7.85
C SER A 209 -5.65 19.14 6.87
N ARG A 210 -5.53 19.57 5.60
CA ARG A 210 -6.50 19.19 4.56
C ARG A 210 -6.37 17.72 4.16
N ILE A 211 -5.14 17.21 4.07
CA ILE A 211 -4.87 15.79 3.82
C ILE A 211 -5.51 14.95 4.93
N ALA A 212 -5.23 15.25 6.19
CA ALA A 212 -5.78 14.53 7.34
C ALA A 212 -7.31 14.55 7.37
N SER A 213 -7.92 15.72 7.15
CA SER A 213 -9.39 15.86 7.12
C SER A 213 -10.04 15.15 5.94
N PHE A 214 -9.35 15.08 4.80
CA PHE A 214 -9.82 14.33 3.64
C PHE A 214 -9.78 12.82 3.89
N THR A 215 -8.64 12.29 4.32
CA THR A 215 -8.46 10.85 4.54
C THR A 215 -9.35 10.32 5.64
N GLU A 216 -9.51 11.05 6.75
CA GLU A 216 -10.39 10.70 7.86
C GLU A 216 -11.84 10.47 7.44
N LYS A 217 -12.34 11.23 6.47
CA LYS A 217 -13.73 11.15 5.99
C LYS A 217 -13.88 10.14 4.85
N VAL A 218 -12.94 10.13 3.91
CA VAL A 218 -13.05 9.34 2.69
C VAL A 218 -12.78 7.86 2.95
N VAL A 219 -11.80 7.52 3.80
CA VAL A 219 -11.41 6.14 4.03
C VAL A 219 -12.54 5.25 4.55
N PRO A 220 -13.31 5.62 5.58
CA PRO A 220 -14.43 4.79 6.02
C PRO A 220 -15.52 4.64 4.96
N VAL A 221 -15.81 5.72 4.22
CA VAL A 221 -16.85 5.73 3.17
C VAL A 221 -16.45 4.83 2.01
N MET A 222 -15.20 4.95 1.51
CA MET A 222 -14.72 4.15 0.40
C MET A 222 -14.65 2.66 0.76
N ALA A 223 -14.21 2.33 1.98
CA ALA A 223 -14.16 0.96 2.46
C ALA A 223 -15.57 0.36 2.56
N ALA A 224 -16.52 1.08 3.18
CA ALA A 224 -17.90 0.62 3.30
C ALA A 224 -18.55 0.41 1.93
N LEU A 225 -18.42 1.36 1.01
CA LEU A 225 -18.95 1.25 -0.35
C LEU A 225 -18.43 0.00 -1.06
N TYR A 226 -17.10 -0.19 -1.04
CA TYR A 226 -16.47 -1.32 -1.70
C TYR A 226 -16.86 -2.66 -1.07
N LEU A 227 -16.80 -2.78 0.25
CA LEU A 227 -17.12 -4.01 0.97
C LEU A 227 -18.57 -4.43 0.76
N VAL A 228 -19.52 -3.49 0.75
CA VAL A 228 -20.92 -3.78 0.48
C VAL A 228 -21.10 -4.31 -0.95
N GLY A 229 -20.54 -3.65 -1.95
CA GLY A 229 -20.63 -4.11 -3.34
C GLY A 229 -19.94 -5.46 -3.58
N ALA A 230 -18.77 -5.66 -2.99
CA ALA A 230 -18.07 -6.95 -3.06
C ALA A 230 -18.87 -8.06 -2.38
N LEU A 231 -19.44 -7.79 -1.20
CA LEU A 231 -20.29 -8.76 -0.50
C LEU A 231 -21.52 -9.16 -1.31
N VAL A 232 -22.17 -8.21 -1.98
CA VAL A 232 -23.30 -8.50 -2.86
C VAL A 232 -22.89 -9.48 -3.97
N VAL A 233 -21.75 -9.24 -4.65
CA VAL A 233 -21.27 -10.14 -5.71
C VAL A 233 -20.91 -11.51 -5.16
N ILE A 234 -20.27 -11.59 -4.00
CA ILE A 234 -19.93 -12.85 -3.33
C ILE A 234 -21.20 -13.64 -2.96
N LEU A 235 -22.23 -12.98 -2.40
CA LEU A 235 -23.49 -13.62 -2.05
C LEU A 235 -24.24 -14.16 -3.28
N ILE A 236 -24.20 -13.44 -4.40
CA ILE A 236 -24.79 -13.93 -5.66
C ILE A 236 -24.05 -15.19 -6.15
N ASN A 237 -22.74 -15.27 -5.95
CA ASN A 237 -21.90 -16.39 -6.36
C ASN A 237 -21.54 -17.34 -5.18
N ILE A 238 -22.35 -17.37 -4.13
CA ILE A 238 -22.02 -18.04 -2.85
C ILE A 238 -21.70 -19.53 -3.03
N GLN A 239 -22.31 -20.20 -3.99
CA GLN A 239 -22.05 -21.61 -4.30
C GLN A 239 -20.61 -21.87 -4.81
N HIS A 240 -19.94 -20.88 -5.37
CA HIS A 240 -18.56 -20.98 -5.87
C HIS A 240 -17.51 -20.54 -4.83
N VAL A 241 -17.92 -19.95 -3.71
CA VAL A 241 -17.02 -19.47 -2.68
C VAL A 241 -16.19 -20.58 -2.02
N PRO A 242 -16.77 -21.75 -1.68
CA PRO A 242 -15.97 -22.85 -1.11
C PRO A 242 -14.86 -23.32 -2.04
N SER A 243 -15.13 -23.46 -3.34
CA SER A 243 -14.13 -23.85 -4.33
C SER A 243 -13.09 -22.74 -4.56
N ALA A 244 -13.50 -21.49 -4.53
CA ALA A 244 -12.60 -20.34 -4.60
C ALA A 244 -11.61 -20.33 -3.42
N ILE A 245 -12.09 -20.53 -2.20
CA ILE A 245 -11.23 -20.63 -1.01
C ILE A 245 -10.30 -21.83 -1.11
N ALA A 246 -10.82 -23.01 -1.49
CA ALA A 246 -10.01 -24.21 -1.65
C ALA A 246 -8.88 -24.00 -2.68
N SER A 247 -9.18 -23.32 -3.80
CA SER A 247 -8.19 -23.03 -4.85
C SER A 247 -7.03 -22.17 -4.35
N ILE A 248 -7.27 -21.23 -3.43
CA ILE A 248 -6.23 -20.40 -2.81
C ILE A 248 -5.19 -21.29 -2.11
N PHE A 249 -5.65 -22.25 -1.30
CA PHE A 249 -4.75 -23.13 -0.55
C PHE A 249 -4.10 -24.20 -1.45
N ILE A 250 -4.85 -24.81 -2.36
CA ILE A 250 -4.32 -25.84 -3.26
C ILE A 250 -3.25 -25.24 -4.20
N CYS A 251 -3.59 -24.14 -4.87
CA CYS A 251 -2.68 -23.51 -5.83
C CYS A 251 -1.48 -22.82 -5.19
N ALA A 252 -1.50 -22.58 -3.88
CA ALA A 252 -0.32 -22.08 -3.18
C ALA A 252 0.87 -23.03 -3.25
N PHE A 253 0.61 -24.36 -3.32
CA PHE A 253 1.62 -25.41 -3.29
C PHE A 253 1.55 -26.34 -4.50
N ARG A 254 0.41 -26.43 -5.15
CA ARG A 254 0.16 -27.28 -6.32
C ARG A 254 -0.69 -26.58 -7.38
N PRO A 255 -0.17 -25.52 -8.04
CA PRO A 255 -0.92 -24.77 -9.04
C PRO A 255 -1.30 -25.61 -10.26
N ASP A 256 -0.50 -26.63 -10.60
CA ASP A 256 -0.74 -27.62 -11.65
C ASP A 256 -2.00 -28.46 -11.42
N ALA A 257 -2.39 -28.65 -10.17
CA ALA A 257 -3.58 -29.44 -9.81
C ALA A 257 -4.91 -28.80 -10.26
N VAL A 258 -4.94 -27.47 -10.46
CA VAL A 258 -6.14 -26.73 -10.84
C VAL A 258 -6.10 -26.31 -12.32
N PHE A 259 -4.97 -25.81 -12.80
CA PHE A 259 -4.84 -25.22 -14.13
C PHE A 259 -4.10 -26.12 -15.13
N GLY A 260 -3.53 -27.24 -14.68
CA GLY A 260 -2.63 -28.07 -15.48
C GLY A 260 -1.28 -27.40 -15.74
N ALA A 261 -0.30 -28.19 -16.16
CA ALA A 261 1.06 -27.69 -16.45
C ALA A 261 1.10 -26.66 -17.61
N ALA A 262 0.14 -26.72 -18.52
CA ALA A 262 0.06 -25.83 -19.69
C ALA A 262 -0.17 -24.36 -19.32
N ALA A 263 -0.75 -24.04 -18.15
CA ALA A 263 -0.96 -22.67 -17.71
C ALA A 263 0.33 -21.95 -17.29
N GLY A 264 1.46 -22.68 -17.14
CA GLY A 264 2.77 -22.12 -16.82
C GLY A 264 2.85 -21.41 -15.47
N ILE A 265 1.88 -21.65 -14.57
CA ILE A 265 1.88 -21.15 -13.20
C ILE A 265 2.71 -22.09 -12.34
N THR A 266 3.63 -21.54 -11.58
CA THR A 266 4.47 -22.28 -10.64
C THR A 266 4.32 -21.69 -9.24
N VAL A 267 4.65 -22.50 -8.21
CA VAL A 267 4.70 -22.03 -6.82
C VAL A 267 5.57 -20.76 -6.70
N ARG A 268 6.71 -20.72 -7.40
CA ARG A 268 7.59 -19.56 -7.43
C ARG A 268 6.89 -18.30 -7.99
N LYS A 269 6.09 -18.44 -9.06
CA LYS A 269 5.30 -17.31 -9.60
C LYS A 269 4.23 -16.88 -8.63
N ALA A 270 3.50 -17.82 -8.01
CA ALA A 270 2.51 -17.53 -6.99
C ALA A 270 3.11 -16.74 -5.81
N MET A 271 4.25 -17.19 -5.28
CA MET A 271 5.00 -16.51 -4.23
C MET A 271 5.42 -15.10 -4.66
N ARG A 272 6.06 -14.97 -5.84
CA ARG A 272 6.55 -13.69 -6.34
C ARG A 272 5.44 -12.65 -6.46
N TYR A 273 4.39 -13.00 -7.21
CA TYR A 273 3.29 -12.08 -7.44
C TYR A 273 2.48 -11.83 -6.16
N GLY A 274 2.32 -12.85 -5.31
CA GLY A 274 1.68 -12.69 -4.02
C GLY A 274 2.41 -11.70 -3.12
N VAL A 275 3.71 -11.92 -2.90
CA VAL A 275 4.49 -11.03 -2.03
C VAL A 275 4.65 -9.62 -2.63
N ALA A 276 4.99 -9.51 -3.93
CA ALA A 276 5.21 -8.21 -4.56
C ALA A 276 3.93 -7.37 -4.62
N ARG A 277 2.80 -7.95 -5.01
CA ARG A 277 1.54 -7.20 -5.07
C ARG A 277 0.91 -7.00 -3.69
N GLY A 278 1.10 -7.94 -2.76
CA GLY A 278 0.73 -7.77 -1.36
C GLY A 278 1.45 -6.60 -0.71
N LEU A 279 2.78 -6.51 -0.90
CA LEU A 279 3.58 -5.39 -0.38
C LEU A 279 3.16 -4.06 -1.00
N PHE A 280 2.96 -4.02 -2.32
CA PHE A 280 2.49 -2.81 -3.00
C PHE A 280 1.14 -2.30 -2.44
N SER A 281 0.30 -3.20 -1.91
CA SER A 281 -0.97 -2.88 -1.28
C SER A 281 -0.78 -2.44 0.18
N ASN A 282 -0.25 -3.31 1.04
CA ASN A 282 -0.23 -3.08 2.49
C ASN A 282 0.98 -2.27 3.00
N GLU A 283 1.99 -2.07 2.16
CA GLU A 283 3.18 -1.25 2.40
C GLU A 283 4.06 -1.66 3.61
N ALA A 284 3.84 -2.83 4.22
CA ALA A 284 4.60 -3.27 5.39
C ALA A 284 6.07 -3.56 5.05
N GLY A 285 6.98 -2.84 5.68
CA GLY A 285 8.42 -2.94 5.41
C GLY A 285 8.91 -2.02 4.28
N MET A 286 8.02 -1.26 3.64
CA MET A 286 8.41 -0.27 2.61
C MET A 286 9.00 1.02 3.19
N GLY A 287 8.66 1.36 4.43
CA GLY A 287 9.04 2.64 5.02
C GLY A 287 8.17 3.81 4.57
N SER A 288 7.02 3.57 3.96
CA SER A 288 6.08 4.59 3.48
C SER A 288 5.16 5.10 4.59
N THR A 289 4.33 4.25 5.15
CA THR A 289 3.35 4.58 6.20
C THR A 289 3.94 5.14 7.50
N PRO A 290 5.19 4.85 7.89
CA PRO A 290 5.82 5.51 9.03
C PRO A 290 5.77 7.03 9.00
N HIS A 291 5.69 7.65 7.82
CA HIS A 291 5.54 9.10 7.69
C HIS A 291 4.21 9.62 8.28
N ALA A 292 3.11 8.87 8.12
CA ALA A 292 1.83 9.20 8.74
C ALA A 292 1.86 8.89 10.24
N HIS A 293 2.38 7.72 10.60
CA HIS A 293 2.42 7.29 11.99
C HIS A 293 3.32 8.17 12.85
N ALA A 294 4.39 8.77 12.31
CA ALA A 294 5.29 9.66 13.03
C ALA A 294 4.58 10.91 13.57
N ILE A 295 3.66 11.48 12.80
CA ILE A 295 2.99 12.75 13.15
C ILE A 295 1.74 12.55 14.01
N ALA A 296 1.41 11.29 14.34
CA ALA A 296 0.32 11.00 15.27
C ALA A 296 0.65 11.53 16.67
N ASP A 297 -0.34 12.18 17.29
CA ASP A 297 -0.28 12.62 18.68
C ASP A 297 -0.78 11.50 19.59
N VAL A 298 0.17 10.77 20.19
CA VAL A 298 -0.08 9.64 21.09
C VAL A 298 0.80 9.75 22.33
N GLU A 299 0.27 9.28 23.45
CA GLU A 299 1.01 9.26 24.73
C GLU A 299 2.12 8.20 24.71
N ASN A 300 1.81 7.01 24.16
CA ASN A 300 2.75 5.90 24.07
C ASN A 300 3.05 5.57 22.61
N PRO A 301 4.31 5.58 22.19
CA PRO A 301 4.71 5.20 20.83
C PRO A 301 4.24 3.82 20.39
N GLU A 302 4.15 2.86 21.32
CA GLU A 302 3.66 1.49 21.06
C GLU A 302 2.22 1.46 20.58
N ASP A 303 1.38 2.39 21.06
CA ASP A 303 -0.01 2.49 20.67
C ASP A 303 -0.15 2.70 19.17
N GLN A 304 0.75 3.50 18.57
CA GLN A 304 0.76 3.74 17.14
C GLN A 304 1.29 2.53 16.36
N GLY A 305 2.21 1.76 16.93
CA GLY A 305 2.62 0.47 16.36
C GLY A 305 1.46 -0.53 16.30
N GLU A 306 0.68 -0.63 17.39
CA GLU A 306 -0.52 -1.48 17.46
C GLU A 306 -1.56 -1.05 16.41
N VAL A 307 -1.81 0.25 16.28
CA VAL A 307 -2.75 0.81 15.29
C VAL A 307 -2.31 0.52 13.85
N ALA A 308 -1.00 0.62 13.56
CA ALA A 308 -0.46 0.33 12.24
C ALA A 308 -0.70 -1.13 11.78
N MET A 309 -0.62 -2.10 12.69
CA MET A 309 -0.94 -3.50 12.39
C MET A 309 -2.37 -3.68 11.87
N ILE A 310 -3.33 -2.94 12.42
CA ILE A 310 -4.73 -3.00 11.99
C ILE A 310 -4.89 -2.44 10.56
N GLY A 311 -4.10 -1.46 10.17
CA GLY A 311 -4.06 -0.97 8.78
C GLY A 311 -3.74 -2.09 7.79
N VAL A 312 -2.66 -2.84 8.01
CA VAL A 312 -2.29 -4.01 7.18
C VAL A 312 -3.35 -5.10 7.20
N PHE A 313 -3.96 -5.34 8.37
CA PHE A 313 -5.05 -6.33 8.48
C PHE A 313 -6.26 -5.93 7.63
N ILE A 314 -6.71 -4.68 7.72
CA ILE A 314 -7.84 -4.18 6.92
C ILE A 314 -7.52 -4.24 5.43
N ASP A 315 -6.33 -3.77 5.03
CA ASP A 315 -5.92 -3.77 3.63
C ASP A 315 -5.95 -5.17 3.02
N THR A 316 -5.22 -6.11 3.60
CA THR A 316 -4.96 -7.40 2.95
C THR A 316 -5.99 -8.47 3.34
N PHE A 317 -6.29 -8.64 4.64
CA PHE A 317 -7.20 -9.72 5.07
C PHE A 317 -8.67 -9.37 4.86
N VAL A 318 -9.03 -8.07 4.78
CA VAL A 318 -10.39 -7.66 4.50
C VAL A 318 -10.56 -7.24 3.04
N VAL A 319 -10.02 -6.08 2.65
CA VAL A 319 -10.33 -5.47 1.34
C VAL A 319 -9.80 -6.31 0.17
N LEU A 320 -8.52 -6.69 0.21
CA LEU A 320 -7.90 -7.48 -0.87
C LEU A 320 -8.52 -8.88 -0.96
N THR A 321 -8.81 -9.52 0.17
CA THR A 321 -9.49 -10.84 0.20
C THR A 321 -10.88 -10.77 -0.43
N MET A 322 -11.65 -9.70 -0.18
CA MET A 322 -12.94 -9.51 -0.83
C MET A 322 -12.80 -9.41 -2.35
N THR A 323 -11.81 -8.67 -2.85
CA THR A 323 -11.49 -8.60 -4.29
C THR A 323 -11.18 -9.98 -4.86
N ALA A 324 -10.30 -10.73 -4.17
CA ALA A 324 -9.91 -12.07 -4.59
C ALA A 324 -11.11 -13.02 -4.68
N LEU A 325 -11.98 -13.01 -3.65
CA LEU A 325 -13.18 -13.83 -3.63
C LEU A 325 -14.17 -13.44 -4.75
N VAL A 326 -14.35 -12.15 -5.02
CA VAL A 326 -15.17 -11.68 -6.15
C VAL A 326 -14.63 -12.25 -7.47
N ILE A 327 -13.32 -12.13 -7.73
CA ILE A 327 -12.73 -12.60 -8.99
C ILE A 327 -12.80 -14.12 -9.10
N LEU A 328 -12.47 -14.85 -8.03
CA LEU A 328 -12.43 -16.31 -8.03
C LEU A 328 -13.82 -16.93 -8.12
N SER A 329 -14.80 -16.37 -7.42
CA SER A 329 -16.18 -16.90 -7.42
C SER A 329 -16.97 -16.54 -8.68
N SER A 330 -16.55 -15.51 -9.42
CA SER A 330 -17.20 -15.07 -10.66
C SER A 330 -16.92 -15.97 -11.88
N GLY A 331 -15.86 -16.80 -11.82
CA GLY A 331 -15.44 -17.67 -12.91
C GLY A 331 -14.69 -17.00 -14.07
N VAL A 332 -14.42 -15.68 -14.00
CA VAL A 332 -13.76 -14.95 -15.10
C VAL A 332 -12.25 -15.19 -15.20
N LEU A 333 -11.63 -15.78 -14.15
CA LEU A 333 -10.18 -15.84 -14.06
C LEU A 333 -9.54 -16.63 -15.20
N GLU A 334 -10.09 -17.76 -15.60
CA GLU A 334 -9.56 -18.61 -16.68
C GLU A 334 -9.53 -17.88 -18.04
N GLU A 335 -10.60 -17.17 -18.36
CA GLU A 335 -10.67 -16.36 -19.58
C GLU A 335 -9.62 -15.24 -19.53
N MET A 336 -9.51 -14.54 -18.42
CA MET A 336 -8.53 -13.45 -18.26
C MET A 336 -7.09 -13.96 -18.33
N MET A 337 -6.82 -15.14 -17.81
CA MET A 337 -5.50 -15.78 -17.93
C MET A 337 -5.18 -16.17 -19.38
N SER A 338 -6.15 -16.70 -20.10
CA SER A 338 -5.97 -17.12 -21.52
C SER A 338 -5.74 -15.94 -22.46
N THR A 339 -6.40 -14.82 -22.20
CA THR A 339 -6.27 -13.57 -22.98
C THR A 339 -5.10 -12.68 -22.54
N GLY A 340 -4.49 -12.97 -21.37
CA GLY A 340 -3.41 -12.17 -20.79
C GLY A 340 -3.84 -10.79 -20.26
N VAL A 341 -5.16 -10.54 -20.16
CA VAL A 341 -5.70 -9.31 -19.59
C VAL A 341 -5.43 -9.24 -18.08
N LYS A 342 -4.94 -8.11 -17.60
CA LYS A 342 -4.53 -7.90 -16.19
C LYS A 342 -5.12 -6.60 -15.65
N GLY A 343 -5.01 -6.45 -14.32
CA GLY A 343 -5.37 -5.20 -13.65
C GLY A 343 -6.87 -4.94 -13.58
N THR A 344 -7.24 -3.67 -13.68
CA THR A 344 -8.61 -3.19 -13.47
C THR A 344 -9.67 -3.88 -14.34
N PRO A 345 -9.45 -4.17 -15.63
CA PRO A 345 -10.47 -4.85 -16.47
C PRO A 345 -10.91 -6.21 -15.93
N VAL A 346 -10.03 -6.95 -15.26
CA VAL A 346 -10.35 -8.24 -14.63
C VAL A 346 -11.37 -8.05 -13.51
N ALA A 347 -11.14 -7.07 -12.63
CA ALA A 347 -12.07 -6.74 -11.57
C ALA A 347 -13.42 -6.25 -12.13
N GLN A 348 -13.40 -5.41 -13.16
CA GLN A 348 -14.61 -4.93 -13.83
C GLN A 348 -15.43 -6.08 -14.43
N ALA A 349 -14.77 -7.05 -15.06
CA ALA A 349 -15.41 -8.25 -15.59
C ALA A 349 -16.02 -9.10 -14.46
N ALA A 350 -15.29 -9.29 -13.36
CA ALA A 350 -15.78 -10.05 -12.21
C ALA A 350 -17.01 -9.39 -11.55
N PHE A 351 -16.97 -8.09 -11.32
CA PHE A 351 -18.13 -7.37 -10.77
C PHE A 351 -19.33 -7.34 -11.72
N ARG A 352 -19.10 -7.42 -13.02
CA ARG A 352 -20.19 -7.51 -14.01
C ARG A 352 -21.04 -8.77 -13.83
N THR A 353 -20.47 -9.88 -13.39
CA THR A 353 -21.22 -11.13 -13.17
C THR A 353 -22.33 -11.00 -12.13
N GLY A 354 -22.10 -10.22 -11.08
CA GLY A 354 -23.10 -9.96 -10.02
C GLY A 354 -23.90 -8.69 -10.23
N LEU A 355 -23.22 -7.57 -10.57
CA LEU A 355 -23.85 -6.26 -10.71
C LEU A 355 -24.30 -5.95 -12.16
N LYS A 356 -24.17 -6.91 -13.07
CA LYS A 356 -24.53 -6.76 -14.50
C LYS A 356 -23.86 -5.53 -15.12
N GLY A 357 -24.59 -4.74 -15.89
CA GLY A 357 -24.08 -3.54 -16.56
C GLY A 357 -23.51 -2.46 -15.61
N PHE A 358 -23.90 -2.44 -14.35
CA PHE A 358 -23.39 -1.51 -13.34
C PHE A 358 -22.00 -1.92 -12.79
N GLY A 359 -21.58 -3.18 -12.94
CA GLY A 359 -20.32 -3.69 -12.39
C GLY A 359 -19.08 -2.87 -12.74
N PRO A 360 -18.80 -2.60 -14.05
CA PRO A 360 -17.67 -1.77 -14.46
C PRO A 360 -17.72 -0.35 -13.89
N ALA A 361 -18.90 0.26 -13.83
CA ALA A 361 -19.11 1.59 -13.27
C ALA A 361 -18.84 1.60 -11.75
N PHE A 362 -19.32 0.59 -11.03
CA PHE A 362 -19.06 0.41 -9.60
C PHE A 362 -17.55 0.34 -9.31
N VAL A 363 -16.82 -0.50 -10.04
CA VAL A 363 -15.36 -0.63 -9.87
C VAL A 363 -14.66 0.70 -10.21
N ALA A 364 -15.07 1.41 -11.25
CA ALA A 364 -14.48 2.70 -11.61
C ALA A 364 -14.67 3.75 -10.49
N ILE A 365 -15.87 3.83 -9.91
CA ILE A 365 -16.18 4.74 -8.80
C ILE A 365 -15.36 4.35 -7.56
N CYS A 366 -15.34 3.07 -7.19
CA CYS A 366 -14.54 2.61 -6.04
C CYS A 366 -13.05 2.90 -6.26
N LEU A 367 -12.54 2.65 -7.46
CA LEU A 367 -11.15 2.90 -7.80
C LEU A 367 -10.80 4.39 -7.77
N LEU A 368 -11.74 5.27 -8.17
CA LEU A 368 -11.55 6.71 -8.00
C LEU A 368 -11.29 7.07 -6.53
N PHE A 369 -12.11 6.57 -5.61
CA PHE A 369 -11.90 6.82 -4.18
C PHE A 369 -10.60 6.20 -3.66
N PHE A 370 -10.34 4.92 -3.96
CA PHE A 370 -9.16 4.20 -3.50
C PHE A 370 -7.87 4.81 -4.06
N ALA A 371 -7.77 4.92 -5.37
CA ALA A 371 -6.56 5.42 -6.01
C ALA A 371 -6.33 6.91 -5.75
N PHE A 372 -7.39 7.71 -5.68
CA PHE A 372 -7.23 9.13 -5.36
C PHE A 372 -6.80 9.34 -3.91
N SER A 373 -7.34 8.59 -2.95
CA SER A 373 -6.86 8.64 -1.57
C SER A 373 -5.39 8.22 -1.46
N THR A 374 -4.96 7.24 -2.27
CA THR A 374 -3.56 6.83 -2.33
C THR A 374 -2.66 7.93 -2.92
N ILE A 375 -3.10 8.63 -3.98
CA ILE A 375 -2.38 9.82 -4.49
C ILE A 375 -2.13 10.83 -3.36
N VAL A 376 -3.14 11.08 -2.54
CA VAL A 376 -3.04 12.04 -1.43
C VAL A 376 -2.08 11.53 -0.33
N GLY A 377 -2.18 10.26 0.06
CA GLY A 377 -1.31 9.65 1.06
C GLY A 377 0.15 9.58 0.61
N TRP A 378 0.39 9.11 -0.62
CA TRP A 378 1.74 8.99 -1.17
C TRP A 378 2.39 10.35 -1.45
N TYR A 379 1.63 11.33 -1.91
CA TYR A 379 2.11 12.71 -1.97
C TYR A 379 2.58 13.19 -0.59
N PHE A 380 1.81 12.92 0.47
CA PHE A 380 2.17 13.32 1.82
C PHE A 380 3.49 12.67 2.26
N PHE A 381 3.71 11.38 2.00
CA PHE A 381 4.97 10.69 2.33
C PHE A 381 6.16 11.27 1.55
N ALA A 382 5.99 11.50 0.25
CA ALA A 382 7.03 12.12 -0.57
C ALA A 382 7.33 13.56 -0.14
N ARG A 383 6.30 14.34 0.22
CA ARG A 383 6.43 15.70 0.76
C ARG A 383 7.34 15.75 1.99
N GLN A 384 7.21 14.81 2.92
CA GLN A 384 8.07 14.73 4.10
C GLN A 384 9.54 14.53 3.73
N ASN A 385 9.81 13.72 2.69
CA ASN A 385 11.16 13.48 2.20
C ASN A 385 11.73 14.69 1.43
N VAL A 386 10.90 15.39 0.67
CA VAL A 386 11.29 16.67 0.04
C VAL A 386 11.65 17.72 1.10
N GLN A 387 10.85 17.81 2.15
CA GLN A 387 11.11 18.72 3.27
C GLN A 387 12.41 18.35 4.00
N TYR A 388 12.70 17.07 4.16
CA TYR A 388 13.96 16.58 4.75
C TYR A 388 15.19 16.96 3.91
N LEU A 389 15.14 16.80 2.57
CA LEU A 389 16.28 17.04 1.67
C LEU A 389 16.48 18.52 1.33
N PHE A 390 15.40 19.25 1.08
CA PHE A 390 15.43 20.57 0.45
C PHE A 390 14.76 21.67 1.28
N GLY A 391 14.20 21.31 2.45
CA GLY A 391 13.47 22.22 3.33
C GLY A 391 12.06 22.56 2.85
N LYS A 392 11.35 23.30 3.70
CA LYS A 392 9.89 23.59 3.53
C LYS A 392 9.59 24.38 2.23
N LYS A 393 10.51 25.23 1.79
CA LYS A 393 10.34 26.04 0.57
C LYS A 393 10.20 25.21 -0.71
N ALA A 394 10.78 24.00 -0.74
CA ALA A 394 10.73 23.10 -1.89
C ALA A 394 9.38 22.36 -2.02
N VAL A 395 8.53 22.40 -1.00
CA VAL A 395 7.26 21.66 -1.00
C VAL A 395 6.29 22.18 -2.06
N VAL A 396 6.17 23.49 -2.24
CA VAL A 396 5.24 24.07 -3.22
C VAL A 396 5.62 23.72 -4.66
N PRO A 397 6.87 23.97 -5.13
CA PRO A 397 7.25 23.54 -6.47
C PRO A 397 7.16 22.03 -6.67
N PHE A 398 7.50 21.23 -5.66
CA PHE A 398 7.29 19.78 -5.70
C PHE A 398 5.82 19.41 -5.92
N SER A 399 4.90 20.04 -5.20
CA SER A 399 3.46 19.78 -5.35
C SER A 399 2.98 20.02 -6.78
N LEU A 400 3.45 21.10 -7.42
CA LEU A 400 3.10 21.41 -8.81
C LEU A 400 3.64 20.34 -9.78
N ILE A 401 4.88 19.89 -9.56
CA ILE A 401 5.47 18.81 -10.37
C ILE A 401 4.66 17.52 -10.21
N VAL A 402 4.29 17.14 -8.97
CA VAL A 402 3.47 15.93 -8.74
C VAL A 402 2.14 16.01 -9.47
N VAL A 403 1.46 17.15 -9.46
CA VAL A 403 0.20 17.37 -10.19
C VAL A 403 0.39 17.11 -11.70
N VAL A 404 1.50 17.59 -12.28
CA VAL A 404 1.84 17.31 -13.68
C VAL A 404 2.05 15.80 -13.91
N PHE A 405 2.77 15.11 -13.01
CA PHE A 405 2.97 13.67 -13.12
C PHE A 405 1.67 12.87 -12.98
N VAL A 406 0.76 13.28 -12.10
CA VAL A 406 -0.59 12.70 -12.00
C VAL A 406 -1.33 12.82 -13.32
N PHE A 407 -1.29 13.98 -13.97
CA PHE A 407 -1.89 14.15 -15.31
C PHE A 407 -1.22 13.25 -16.35
N LEU A 408 0.12 13.31 -16.46
CA LEU A 408 0.88 12.51 -17.42
C LEU A 408 0.64 10.99 -17.23
N GLY A 409 0.53 10.53 -15.98
CA GLY A 409 0.25 9.13 -15.65
C GLY A 409 -1.03 8.62 -16.30
N SER A 410 -2.05 9.46 -16.40
CA SER A 410 -3.33 9.10 -17.06
C SER A 410 -3.19 8.78 -18.56
N LEU A 411 -2.15 9.29 -19.20
CA LEU A 411 -1.93 9.18 -20.66
C LEU A 411 -0.95 8.06 -21.04
N LEU A 412 -0.12 7.60 -20.09
CA LEU A 412 0.94 6.63 -20.38
C LEU A 412 0.41 5.20 -20.49
N LYS A 413 1.24 4.34 -21.11
CA LYS A 413 0.96 2.89 -21.17
C LYS A 413 1.08 2.28 -19.78
N VAL A 414 0.12 1.46 -19.42
CA VAL A 414 0.01 0.81 -18.09
C VAL A 414 1.30 0.09 -17.69
N ASP A 415 1.87 -0.73 -18.58
CA ASP A 415 3.04 -1.56 -18.28
C ASP A 415 4.27 -0.74 -17.90
N LEU A 416 4.54 0.36 -18.62
CA LEU A 416 5.69 1.21 -18.32
C LEU A 416 5.59 1.84 -16.92
N VAL A 417 4.38 2.33 -16.59
CA VAL A 417 4.14 3.01 -15.31
C VAL A 417 4.28 2.03 -14.15
N TRP A 418 3.75 0.80 -14.29
CA TRP A 418 3.91 -0.24 -13.29
C TRP A 418 5.36 -0.71 -13.12
N ASN A 419 6.09 -0.91 -14.22
CA ASN A 419 7.49 -1.36 -14.17
C ASN A 419 8.40 -0.33 -13.47
N LEU A 420 8.21 0.95 -13.74
CA LEU A 420 8.93 2.03 -13.06
C LEU A 420 8.56 2.10 -11.57
N SER A 421 7.28 1.97 -11.25
CA SER A 421 6.84 1.95 -9.85
C SER A 421 7.43 0.76 -9.09
N ASP A 422 7.41 -0.44 -9.65
CA ASP A 422 7.98 -1.63 -9.04
C ASP A 422 9.48 -1.47 -8.78
N LEU A 423 10.23 -0.89 -9.74
CA LEU A 423 11.67 -0.64 -9.58
C LEU A 423 11.96 0.28 -8.39
N PHE A 424 11.33 1.47 -8.36
CA PHE A 424 11.61 2.46 -7.31
C PHE A 424 11.06 2.03 -5.94
N ASN A 425 9.91 1.35 -5.89
CA ASN A 425 9.42 0.73 -4.66
C ASN A 425 10.43 -0.29 -4.12
N GLY A 426 11.01 -1.11 -4.98
CA GLY A 426 12.04 -2.06 -4.57
C GLY A 426 13.28 -1.39 -4.00
N LEU A 427 13.72 -0.30 -4.60
CA LEU A 427 14.90 0.44 -4.15
C LEU A 427 14.70 1.10 -2.77
N MET A 428 13.51 1.64 -2.49
CA MET A 428 13.26 2.28 -1.19
C MET A 428 13.15 1.28 -0.02
N VAL A 429 12.75 0.04 -0.29
CA VAL A 429 12.63 -1.01 0.72
C VAL A 429 13.97 -1.33 1.39
N ILE A 430 15.07 -1.37 0.65
CA ILE A 430 16.37 -1.84 1.13
C ILE A 430 16.89 -1.01 2.31
N PRO A 431 17.04 0.32 2.22
CA PRO A 431 17.53 1.13 3.33
C PRO A 431 16.63 1.03 4.57
N ASN A 432 15.33 0.95 4.36
CA ASN A 432 14.37 0.82 5.44
C ASN A 432 14.57 -0.49 6.22
N LEU A 433 14.60 -1.63 5.52
CA LEU A 433 14.78 -2.93 6.16
C LEU A 433 16.15 -3.06 6.84
N MET A 434 17.21 -2.48 6.27
CA MET A 434 18.52 -2.43 6.93
C MET A 434 18.44 -1.74 8.29
N ALA A 435 17.78 -0.58 8.37
CA ALA A 435 17.62 0.14 9.63
C ALA A 435 16.71 -0.63 10.62
N LEU A 436 15.65 -1.23 10.14
CA LEU A 436 14.75 -2.04 10.94
C LEU A 436 15.48 -3.21 11.60
N ILE A 437 16.27 -3.96 10.84
CA ILE A 437 17.04 -5.10 11.36
C ILE A 437 18.00 -4.65 12.47
N VAL A 438 18.71 -3.55 12.29
CA VAL A 438 19.62 -2.98 13.30
C VAL A 438 18.86 -2.57 14.56
N LEU A 439 17.68 -1.95 14.40
CA LEU A 439 16.87 -1.44 15.51
C LEU A 439 15.86 -2.47 16.07
N ALA A 440 15.88 -3.70 15.57
CA ALA A 440 14.93 -4.74 16.02
C ALA A 440 15.01 -5.02 17.54
N GLY A 441 16.19 -4.84 18.16
CA GLY A 441 16.36 -4.95 19.61
C GLY A 441 15.55 -3.91 20.37
N THR A 442 15.56 -2.66 19.90
CA THR A 442 14.78 -1.53 20.45
C THR A 442 13.28 -1.83 20.38
N VAL A 443 12.80 -2.26 19.21
CA VAL A 443 11.39 -2.63 19.00
C VAL A 443 10.99 -3.84 19.87
N ALA A 444 11.86 -4.83 20.01
CA ALA A 444 11.59 -6.03 20.81
C ALA A 444 11.46 -5.73 22.31
N LYS A 445 12.24 -4.78 22.84
CA LYS A 445 12.11 -4.29 24.22
C LYS A 445 10.77 -3.60 24.43
N ALA A 446 10.43 -2.65 23.55
CA ALA A 446 9.15 -1.95 23.58
C ALA A 446 7.95 -2.92 23.52
N ALA A 447 7.96 -3.88 22.60
CA ALA A 447 6.89 -4.88 22.47
C ALA A 447 6.69 -5.75 23.73
N LYS A 448 7.66 -5.75 24.65
CA LYS A 448 7.60 -6.40 25.98
C LYS A 448 7.22 -5.44 27.11
N GLY A 449 7.04 -4.14 26.82
CA GLY A 449 6.77 -3.11 27.83
C GLY A 449 8.02 -2.65 28.60
N GLU A 450 9.23 -2.92 28.08
CA GLU A 450 10.47 -2.47 28.68
C GLU A 450 10.76 -1.02 28.27
N LYS A 451 11.30 -0.20 29.18
CA LYS A 451 11.73 1.17 28.85
C LYS A 451 12.84 1.14 27.80
N VAL A 452 12.72 2.00 26.80
CA VAL A 452 13.68 2.14 25.73
C VAL A 452 14.23 3.57 25.75
N GLU A 453 15.55 3.70 25.80
CA GLU A 453 16.27 4.95 25.51
C GLU A 453 16.62 4.96 24.01
N PHE A 454 16.31 6.09 23.32
CA PHE A 454 16.49 6.21 21.87
C PHE A 454 17.18 7.53 21.50
#